data_bd1b2b952c9ed67111ae221e3ce179d9
#
_entry.id   bd1b2b952c9ed67111ae221e3ce179d9
#
_cell.length_a   1.000
_cell.length_b   1.000
_cell.length_c   1.000
_cell.angle_alpha   90.00
_cell.angle_beta   90.00
_cell.angle_gamma   90.00
#
_symmetry.space_group_name_H-M   'P 1'
#
loop_
_entity.id
_entity.type
_entity.pdbx_description
1 polymer ?
#
loop_
_entity_poly.entity_id
_entity_poly.type
_entity_poly.pdbx_seq_one_letter_code
_entity_poly.pdbx_strand_id
1 'polypeptide(L)'
;MISDNLMLNNDKTEFLIIGTRQQLAKVNINCIRVGSTDVCPVTVARNLGSWFDEQLNMSTHISKLCGVAFYHLHNIKRIRKYLSRESTEMLVHAFITSRLDYCNSLLYGLPNYQLNKLQRVLNASARLVCNAPTFCHISPLLRGLHWFPVKARIEFKILLITSKQFTDLLLNICAIY
;
A
#
# COMPACT_ATOMS: atom_id res chain seq x y z
N MET A 1 5.90 4.37 28.70
CA MET A 1 4.70 4.99 28.10
C MET A 1 4.14 6.15 28.92
N ILE A 2 4.25 6.11 30.24
CA ILE A 2 3.80 7.24 31.11
C ILE A 2 4.76 8.45 31.02
N SER A 3 6.03 8.24 30.69
CA SER A 3 7.04 9.30 30.52
C SER A 3 6.81 10.18 29.28
N ASP A 4 6.04 9.73 28.28
CA ASP A 4 5.91 10.41 26.99
C ASP A 4 4.56 11.12 26.83
N ASN A 5 3.78 11.25 27.92
CA ASN A 5 2.42 11.83 27.92
C ASN A 5 1.44 11.18 26.89
N LEU A 6 1.70 9.93 26.49
CA LEU A 6 0.85 9.18 25.57
C LEU A 6 -0.17 8.35 26.37
N MET A 7 -1.45 8.59 26.10
CA MET A 7 -2.54 7.81 26.66
C MET A 7 -3.06 6.81 25.62
N LEU A 8 -3.25 5.56 26.06
CA LEU A 8 -3.85 4.53 25.22
C LEU A 8 -5.33 4.84 24.98
N ASN A 9 -5.75 4.86 23.72
CA ASN A 9 -7.18 5.01 23.40
C ASN A 9 -7.79 3.61 23.26
N ASN A 10 -8.49 3.17 24.32
CA ASN A 10 -9.08 1.86 24.40
C ASN A 10 -10.11 1.60 23.29
N ASP A 11 -10.91 2.61 22.93
CA ASP A 11 -11.97 2.48 21.90
C ASP A 11 -11.42 2.29 20.47
N LYS A 12 -10.13 2.63 20.26
CA LYS A 12 -9.44 2.47 18.97
C LYS A 12 -8.42 1.35 18.96
N THR A 13 -8.31 0.60 20.08
CA THR A 13 -7.39 -0.53 20.17
C THR A 13 -8.02 -1.74 19.48
N GLU A 14 -7.33 -2.26 18.48
CA GLU A 14 -7.72 -3.47 17.74
C GLU A 14 -6.73 -4.58 18.08
N PHE A 15 -7.23 -5.80 18.26
CA PHE A 15 -6.44 -7.01 18.54
C PHE A 15 -6.54 -7.95 17.33
N LEU A 16 -5.41 -8.22 16.69
CA LEU A 16 -5.30 -9.10 15.53
C LEU A 16 -4.43 -10.31 15.87
N ILE A 17 -4.95 -11.50 15.66
CA ILE A 17 -4.19 -12.75 15.79
C ILE A 17 -3.63 -13.11 14.41
N ILE A 18 -2.32 -13.26 14.31
CA ILE A 18 -1.63 -13.55 13.05
C ILE A 18 -1.11 -14.98 13.06
N GLY A 19 -1.41 -15.73 12.00
CA GLY A 19 -0.92 -17.09 11.85
C GLY A 19 -1.35 -17.74 10.56
N THR A 20 -0.88 -18.96 10.34
CA THR A 20 -1.41 -19.80 9.27
C THR A 20 -2.83 -20.25 9.58
N ARG A 21 -3.62 -20.60 8.56
CA ARG A 21 -4.99 -21.10 8.74
C ARG A 21 -5.07 -22.26 9.77
N GLN A 22 -4.06 -23.14 9.78
CA GLN A 22 -4.00 -24.28 10.70
C GLN A 22 -3.69 -23.85 12.14
N GLN A 23 -2.88 -22.81 12.32
CA GLN A 23 -2.58 -22.24 13.65
C GLN A 23 -3.80 -21.49 14.20
N LEU A 24 -4.42 -20.65 13.38
CA LEU A 24 -5.61 -19.87 13.75
C LEU A 24 -6.77 -20.78 14.18
N ALA A 25 -6.95 -21.93 13.51
CA ALA A 25 -7.98 -22.90 13.89
C ALA A 25 -7.77 -23.54 15.28
N LYS A 26 -6.56 -23.45 15.85
CA LYS A 26 -6.24 -23.98 17.18
C LYS A 26 -6.27 -22.92 18.29
N VAL A 27 -6.42 -21.65 17.91
CA VAL A 27 -6.43 -20.53 18.86
C VAL A 27 -7.85 -20.37 19.42
N ASN A 28 -7.95 -20.43 20.74
CA ASN A 28 -9.22 -20.30 21.49
C ASN A 28 -9.18 -19.07 22.40
N ILE A 29 -8.82 -17.91 21.84
CA ILE A 29 -8.77 -16.63 22.57
C ILE A 29 -10.01 -15.84 22.18
N ASN A 30 -10.90 -15.61 23.15
CA ASN A 30 -12.13 -14.84 22.91
C ASN A 30 -11.87 -13.33 23.00
N CYS A 31 -11.22 -12.86 24.06
CA CYS A 31 -10.89 -11.44 24.26
C CYS A 31 -9.63 -11.32 25.13
N ILE A 32 -8.95 -10.19 25.01
CA ILE A 32 -7.87 -9.80 25.92
C ILE A 32 -8.27 -8.53 26.67
N ARG A 33 -7.86 -8.42 27.92
CA ARG A 33 -8.13 -7.23 28.71
C ARG A 33 -7.03 -6.19 28.52
N VAL A 34 -7.43 -5.01 28.05
CA VAL A 34 -6.53 -3.87 27.87
C VAL A 34 -7.03 -2.73 28.74
N GLY A 35 -6.34 -2.46 29.84
CA GLY A 35 -6.81 -1.52 30.86
C GLY A 35 -8.13 -1.97 31.49
N SER A 36 -9.19 -1.19 31.31
CA SER A 36 -10.55 -1.49 31.78
C SER A 36 -11.48 -2.11 30.74
N THR A 37 -11.00 -2.29 29.49
CA THR A 37 -11.83 -2.71 28.35
C THR A 37 -11.41 -4.10 27.85
N ASP A 38 -12.38 -4.95 27.55
CA ASP A 38 -12.14 -6.24 26.90
C ASP A 38 -12.15 -6.05 25.37
N VAL A 39 -11.02 -6.34 24.72
CA VAL A 39 -10.83 -6.21 23.28
C VAL A 39 -10.88 -7.60 22.66
N CYS A 40 -11.83 -7.82 21.76
CA CYS A 40 -11.98 -9.09 21.04
C CYS A 40 -11.15 -9.07 19.73
N PRO A 41 -10.66 -10.24 19.26
CA PRO A 41 -9.87 -10.32 18.07
C PRO A 41 -10.68 -9.93 16.83
N VAL A 42 -10.06 -9.15 15.95
CA VAL A 42 -10.61 -8.80 14.64
C VAL A 42 -9.90 -9.60 13.55
N THR A 43 -10.60 -9.90 12.46
CA THR A 43 -10.02 -10.62 11.31
C THR A 43 -9.17 -9.72 10.42
N VAL A 44 -9.40 -8.41 10.50
CA VAL A 44 -8.70 -7.39 9.72
C VAL A 44 -8.54 -6.14 10.57
N ALA A 45 -7.32 -5.69 10.76
CA ALA A 45 -7.00 -4.45 11.46
C ALA A 45 -6.43 -3.39 10.51
N ARG A 46 -6.67 -2.11 10.82
CA ARG A 46 -6.10 -1.00 10.08
C ARG A 46 -5.01 -0.32 10.91
N ASN A 47 -3.78 -0.34 10.40
CA ASN A 47 -2.65 0.34 11.02
C ASN A 47 -1.98 1.30 10.03
N LEU A 48 -1.82 2.57 10.42
CA LEU A 48 -1.18 3.62 9.62
C LEU A 48 -1.65 3.66 8.15
N GLY A 49 -2.95 3.43 7.92
CA GLY A 49 -3.53 3.45 6.57
C GLY A 49 -3.45 2.13 5.80
N SER A 50 -2.66 1.17 6.23
CA SER A 50 -2.60 -0.18 5.66
C SER A 50 -3.54 -1.13 6.39
N TRP A 51 -4.11 -2.10 5.64
CA TRP A 51 -4.99 -3.13 6.19
C TRP A 51 -4.25 -4.44 6.29
N PHE A 52 -4.23 -5.02 7.48
CA PHE A 52 -3.59 -6.30 7.78
C PHE A 52 -4.67 -7.33 8.06
N ASP A 53 -4.59 -8.47 7.39
CA ASP A 53 -5.43 -9.64 7.64
C ASP A 53 -4.67 -10.68 8.48
N GLU A 54 -5.41 -11.63 9.06
CA GLU A 54 -4.88 -12.67 9.96
C GLU A 54 -3.74 -13.50 9.35
N GLN A 55 -3.66 -13.59 8.03
CA GLN A 55 -2.63 -14.36 7.32
C GLN A 55 -1.54 -13.49 6.69
N LEU A 56 -1.62 -12.16 6.87
CA LEU A 56 -0.74 -11.17 6.24
C LEU A 56 -0.65 -11.30 4.71
N ASN A 57 -1.72 -11.79 4.08
CA ASN A 57 -1.76 -11.97 2.63
C ASN A 57 -2.09 -10.67 1.88
N MET A 58 -2.40 -9.59 2.62
CA MET A 58 -2.68 -8.23 2.12
C MET A 58 -3.83 -8.15 1.11
N SER A 59 -4.66 -9.18 0.99
CA SER A 59 -5.73 -9.22 -0.03
C SER A 59 -6.78 -8.14 0.20
N THR A 60 -7.15 -7.89 1.44
CA THR A 60 -8.07 -6.83 1.83
C THR A 60 -7.48 -5.45 1.53
N HIS A 61 -6.21 -5.23 1.86
CA HIS A 61 -5.50 -3.99 1.55
C HIS A 61 -5.51 -3.70 0.04
N ILE A 62 -5.07 -4.66 -0.77
CA ILE A 62 -5.02 -4.53 -2.23
C ILE A 62 -6.43 -4.26 -2.80
N SER A 63 -7.45 -4.97 -2.33
CA SER A 63 -8.82 -4.80 -2.82
C SER A 63 -9.37 -3.40 -2.52
N LYS A 64 -9.17 -2.90 -1.29
CA LYS A 64 -9.57 -1.54 -0.90
C LYS A 64 -8.78 -0.49 -1.67
N LEU A 65 -7.47 -0.67 -1.82
CA LEU A 65 -6.61 0.23 -2.59
C LEU A 65 -7.04 0.33 -4.06
N CYS A 66 -7.31 -0.81 -4.70
CA CYS A 66 -7.83 -0.85 -6.07
C CYS A 66 -9.19 -0.16 -6.18
N GLY A 67 -10.11 -0.40 -5.23
CA GLY A 67 -11.43 0.22 -5.23
C GLY A 67 -11.34 1.75 -5.19
N VAL A 68 -10.56 2.29 -4.27
CA VAL A 68 -10.34 3.74 -4.16
C VAL A 68 -9.66 4.31 -5.41
N ALA A 69 -8.65 3.60 -5.94
CA ALA A 69 -7.95 4.04 -7.14
C ALA A 69 -8.87 4.08 -8.37
N PHE A 70 -9.70 3.06 -8.58
CA PHE A 70 -10.68 3.05 -9.68
C PHE A 70 -11.76 4.12 -9.51
N TYR A 71 -12.19 4.41 -8.28
CA TYR A 71 -13.09 5.54 -8.01
C TYR A 71 -12.48 6.86 -8.48
N HIS A 72 -11.22 7.15 -8.12
CA HIS A 72 -10.54 8.36 -8.57
C HIS A 72 -10.32 8.36 -10.09
N LEU A 73 -9.93 7.22 -10.69
CA LEU A 73 -9.82 7.09 -12.14
C LEU A 73 -11.12 7.44 -12.87
N HIS A 74 -12.25 6.95 -12.35
CA HIS A 74 -13.56 7.25 -12.91
C HIS A 74 -13.86 8.76 -12.86
N ASN A 75 -13.61 9.40 -11.73
CA ASN A 75 -13.84 10.84 -11.58
C ASN A 75 -12.94 11.67 -12.48
N ILE A 76 -11.64 11.36 -12.55
CA ILE A 76 -10.72 12.06 -13.46
C ILE A 76 -11.12 11.85 -14.93
N LYS A 77 -11.57 10.63 -15.29
CA LYS A 77 -12.05 10.32 -16.65
C LYS A 77 -13.22 11.21 -17.07
N ARG A 78 -14.16 11.51 -16.16
CA ARG A 78 -15.31 12.38 -16.45
C ARG A 78 -14.92 13.80 -16.83
N ILE A 79 -13.85 14.31 -16.22
CA ILE A 79 -13.35 15.69 -16.47
C ILE A 79 -12.16 15.72 -17.42
N ARG A 80 -11.69 14.55 -17.92
CA ARG A 80 -10.47 14.41 -18.73
C ARG A 80 -10.46 15.34 -19.96
N LYS A 81 -11.62 15.55 -20.57
CA LYS A 81 -11.77 16.42 -21.78
C LYS A 81 -11.45 17.90 -21.53
N TYR A 82 -11.48 18.33 -20.27
CA TYR A 82 -11.17 19.70 -19.86
C TYR A 82 -9.75 19.86 -19.30
N LEU A 83 -8.99 18.77 -19.22
CA LEU A 83 -7.66 18.75 -18.63
C LEU A 83 -6.59 18.59 -19.70
N SER A 84 -5.45 19.29 -19.51
CA SER A 84 -4.24 18.98 -20.25
C SER A 84 -3.68 17.60 -19.86
N ARG A 85 -2.72 17.10 -20.62
CA ARG A 85 -2.02 15.85 -20.27
C ARG A 85 -1.31 15.98 -18.92
N GLU A 86 -0.60 17.08 -18.72
CA GLU A 86 0.19 17.38 -17.52
C GLU A 86 -0.72 17.48 -16.28
N SER A 87 -1.85 18.20 -16.40
CA SER A 87 -2.82 18.31 -15.31
C SER A 87 -3.44 16.96 -14.96
N THR A 88 -3.71 16.13 -15.99
CA THR A 88 -4.22 14.76 -15.76
C THR A 88 -3.18 13.90 -15.04
N GLU A 89 -1.92 14.00 -15.44
CA GLU A 89 -0.82 13.28 -14.81
C GLU A 89 -0.63 13.68 -13.36
N MET A 90 -0.67 14.98 -13.05
CA MET A 90 -0.61 15.49 -11.68
C MET A 90 -1.74 14.93 -10.81
N LEU A 91 -2.98 14.91 -11.32
CA LEU A 91 -4.12 14.33 -10.59
C LEU A 91 -3.95 12.82 -10.37
N VAL A 92 -3.46 12.10 -11.37
CA VAL A 92 -3.17 10.66 -11.24
C VAL A 92 -2.07 10.44 -10.21
N HIS A 93 -1.03 11.24 -10.18
CA HIS A 93 0.01 11.16 -9.16
C HIS A 93 -0.54 11.44 -7.76
N ALA A 94 -1.31 12.50 -7.60
CA ALA A 94 -1.85 12.89 -6.30
C ALA A 94 -2.82 11.87 -5.71
N PHE A 95 -3.72 11.30 -6.51
CA PHE A 95 -4.82 10.48 -6.01
C PHE A 95 -4.63 8.98 -6.18
N ILE A 96 -3.76 8.53 -7.07
CA ILE A 96 -3.62 7.12 -7.42
C ILE A 96 -2.20 6.61 -7.15
N THR A 97 -1.16 7.13 -7.83
CA THR A 97 0.19 6.59 -7.68
C THR A 97 0.77 6.82 -6.29
N SER A 98 0.48 7.96 -5.65
CA SER A 98 0.85 8.22 -4.25
C SER A 98 0.33 7.13 -3.30
N ARG A 99 -0.89 6.64 -3.54
CA ARG A 99 -1.48 5.56 -2.75
C ARG A 99 -0.91 4.18 -3.09
N LEU A 100 -0.59 3.93 -4.37
CA LEU A 100 0.07 2.70 -4.81
C LEU A 100 1.49 2.58 -4.24
N ASP A 101 2.17 3.70 -4.08
CA ASP A 101 3.55 3.76 -3.60
C ASP A 101 3.65 3.86 -2.07
N TYR A 102 2.52 4.19 -1.39
CA TYR A 102 2.47 4.23 0.06
C TYR A 102 2.61 2.83 0.65
N CYS A 103 3.63 2.63 1.47
CA CYS A 103 3.94 1.34 2.12
C CYS A 103 4.02 0.15 1.15
N ASN A 104 4.35 0.38 -0.14
CA ASN A 104 4.37 -0.69 -1.15
C ASN A 104 5.42 -1.78 -0.87
N SER A 105 6.43 -1.51 -0.05
CA SER A 105 7.39 -2.52 0.44
C SER A 105 6.72 -3.68 1.18
N LEU A 106 5.56 -3.47 1.83
CA LEU A 106 4.76 -4.53 2.46
C LEU A 106 4.23 -5.56 1.46
N LEU A 107 4.20 -5.22 0.17
CA LEU A 107 3.70 -6.08 -0.89
C LEU A 107 4.79 -6.95 -1.52
N TYR A 108 6.02 -6.88 -1.00
CA TYR A 108 7.11 -7.71 -1.48
C TYR A 108 6.86 -9.19 -1.19
N GLY A 109 7.18 -10.04 -2.17
CA GLY A 109 6.97 -11.49 -2.04
C GLY A 109 5.53 -11.96 -2.25
N LEU A 110 4.56 -11.05 -2.45
CA LEU A 110 3.18 -11.45 -2.74
C LEU A 110 3.07 -12.12 -4.11
N PRO A 111 2.10 -13.05 -4.26
CA PRO A 111 1.85 -13.73 -5.53
C PRO A 111 1.51 -12.76 -6.67
N ASN A 112 1.94 -13.08 -7.88
CA ASN A 112 1.74 -12.25 -9.06
C ASN A 112 0.26 -11.91 -9.34
N TYR A 113 -0.68 -12.80 -9.02
CA TYR A 113 -2.12 -12.53 -9.23
C TYR A 113 -2.61 -11.35 -8.37
N GLN A 114 -2.03 -11.13 -7.21
CA GLN A 114 -2.30 -9.98 -6.35
C GLN A 114 -1.69 -8.70 -6.92
N LEU A 115 -0.41 -8.73 -7.26
CA LEU A 115 0.31 -7.59 -7.86
C LEU A 115 -0.31 -7.17 -9.19
N ASN A 116 -0.84 -8.13 -9.96
CA ASN A 116 -1.54 -7.86 -11.22
C ASN A 116 -2.81 -7.01 -11.04
N LYS A 117 -3.47 -7.05 -9.87
CA LYS A 117 -4.61 -6.16 -9.58
C LYS A 117 -4.15 -4.70 -9.55
N LEU A 118 -3.04 -4.42 -8.86
CA LEU A 118 -2.43 -3.08 -8.79
C LEU A 118 -1.87 -2.65 -10.14
N GLN A 119 -1.25 -3.59 -10.87
CA GLN A 119 -0.75 -3.32 -12.23
C GLN A 119 -1.89 -2.90 -13.19
N ARG A 120 -3.09 -3.48 -13.06
CA ARG A 120 -4.26 -3.05 -13.84
C ARG A 120 -4.65 -1.61 -13.55
N VAL A 121 -4.59 -1.18 -12.28
CA VAL A 121 -4.82 0.21 -11.89
C VAL A 121 -3.80 1.13 -12.55
N LEU A 122 -2.51 0.79 -12.44
CA LEU A 122 -1.42 1.58 -13.05
C LEU A 122 -1.57 1.68 -14.58
N ASN A 123 -1.93 0.57 -15.23
CA ASN A 123 -2.17 0.53 -16.66
C ASN A 123 -3.36 1.41 -17.10
N ALA A 124 -4.45 1.37 -16.33
CA ALA A 124 -5.62 2.22 -16.58
C ALA A 124 -5.27 3.71 -16.39
N SER A 125 -4.45 4.02 -15.38
CA SER A 125 -3.93 5.36 -15.14
C SER A 125 -3.10 5.88 -16.30
N ALA A 126 -2.17 5.07 -16.82
CA ALA A 126 -1.33 5.46 -17.95
C ALA A 126 -2.15 5.71 -19.23
N ARG A 127 -3.16 4.85 -19.49
CA ARG A 127 -4.07 5.07 -20.63
C ARG A 127 -4.88 6.37 -20.48
N LEU A 128 -5.32 6.67 -19.25
CA LEU A 128 -6.06 7.91 -18.99
C LEU A 128 -5.21 9.15 -19.24
N VAL A 129 -3.96 9.16 -18.77
CA VAL A 129 -3.02 10.28 -18.99
C VAL A 129 -2.73 10.46 -20.47
N CYS A 130 -2.41 9.38 -21.19
CA CYS A 130 -2.08 9.40 -22.59
C CYS A 130 -3.30 9.51 -23.53
N ASN A 131 -4.53 9.53 -22.98
CA ASN A 131 -5.78 9.44 -23.74
C ASN A 131 -5.78 8.29 -24.76
N ALA A 132 -5.22 7.15 -24.37
CA ALA A 132 -5.04 5.98 -25.21
C ALA A 132 -6.20 4.97 -25.05
N PRO A 133 -6.63 4.30 -26.15
CA PRO A 133 -7.67 3.31 -26.08
C PRO A 133 -7.25 2.06 -25.30
N THR A 134 -8.24 1.27 -24.84
CA THR A 134 -8.01 0.11 -23.98
C THR A 134 -7.20 -1.01 -24.61
N PHE A 135 -7.21 -1.11 -25.94
CA PHE A 135 -6.47 -2.13 -26.72
C PHE A 135 -5.02 -1.76 -27.03
N CYS A 136 -4.59 -0.51 -26.76
CA CYS A 136 -3.18 -0.12 -26.94
C CYS A 136 -2.26 -0.93 -26.02
N HIS A 137 -1.10 -1.33 -26.56
CA HIS A 137 -0.04 -1.93 -25.76
C HIS A 137 0.42 -0.97 -24.68
N ILE A 138 0.55 -1.48 -23.45
CA ILE A 138 0.82 -0.64 -22.28
C ILE A 138 2.30 -0.25 -22.14
N SER A 139 3.22 -1.11 -22.59
CA SER A 139 4.66 -0.89 -22.38
C SER A 139 5.18 0.41 -22.98
N PRO A 140 4.81 0.81 -24.21
CA PRO A 140 5.22 2.11 -24.75
C PRO A 140 4.68 3.29 -23.94
N LEU A 141 3.44 3.19 -23.43
CA LEU A 141 2.82 4.25 -22.64
C LEU A 141 3.56 4.44 -21.30
N LEU A 142 3.87 3.34 -20.59
CA LEU A 142 4.62 3.40 -19.34
C LEU A 142 6.03 3.96 -19.56
N ARG A 143 6.71 3.57 -20.65
CA ARG A 143 8.03 4.12 -20.99
C ARG A 143 7.96 5.62 -21.28
N GLY A 144 6.99 6.06 -22.08
CA GLY A 144 6.80 7.48 -22.39
C GLY A 144 6.41 8.35 -21.21
N LEU A 145 5.88 7.77 -20.15
CA LEU A 145 5.60 8.42 -18.87
C LEU A 145 6.72 8.23 -17.85
N HIS A 146 7.76 7.47 -18.16
CA HIS A 146 8.82 7.06 -17.22
C HIS A 146 8.28 6.34 -15.98
N TRP A 147 7.21 5.56 -16.12
CA TRP A 147 6.59 4.86 -15.03
C TRP A 147 7.07 3.42 -14.94
N PHE A 148 7.61 3.06 -13.78
CA PHE A 148 7.96 1.67 -13.48
C PHE A 148 6.71 0.81 -13.26
N PRO A 149 6.72 -0.46 -13.69
CA PRO A 149 5.72 -1.45 -13.28
C PRO A 149 5.65 -1.61 -11.76
N VAL A 150 4.49 -2.05 -11.24
CA VAL A 150 4.26 -2.18 -9.79
C VAL A 150 5.34 -3.03 -9.11
N LYS A 151 5.72 -4.16 -9.69
CA LYS A 151 6.77 -5.03 -9.14
C LYS A 151 8.10 -4.28 -9.01
N ALA A 152 8.53 -3.58 -10.04
CA ALA A 152 9.77 -2.82 -10.03
C ALA A 152 9.74 -1.65 -9.02
N ARG A 153 8.56 -1.02 -8.80
CA ARG A 153 8.38 0.01 -7.77
C ARG A 153 8.58 -0.54 -6.36
N ILE A 154 8.07 -1.74 -6.10
CA ILE A 154 8.23 -2.43 -4.81
C ILE A 154 9.69 -2.77 -4.58
N GLU A 155 10.35 -3.39 -5.55
CA GLU A 155 11.76 -3.75 -5.49
C GLU A 155 12.65 -2.51 -5.30
N PHE A 156 12.41 -1.45 -6.07
CA PHE A 156 13.12 -0.17 -5.94
C PHE A 156 12.97 0.42 -4.53
N LYS A 157 11.76 0.38 -3.96
CA LYS A 157 11.51 0.90 -2.60
C LYS A 157 12.32 0.15 -1.54
N ILE A 158 12.40 -1.18 -1.66
CA ILE A 158 13.21 -2.00 -0.74
C ILE A 158 14.69 -1.68 -0.88
N LEU A 159 15.20 -1.63 -2.11
CA LEU A 159 16.59 -1.28 -2.37
C LEU A 159 16.93 0.12 -1.82
N LEU A 160 16.03 1.08 -1.97
CA LEU A 160 16.21 2.43 -1.44
C LEU A 160 16.28 2.43 0.09
N ILE A 161 15.40 1.69 0.77
CA ILE A 161 15.39 1.60 2.24
C ILE A 161 16.67 0.92 2.73
N THR A 162 17.07 -0.19 2.11
CA THR A 162 18.28 -0.93 2.51
C THR A 162 19.55 -0.11 2.25
N SER A 163 19.67 0.53 1.09
CA SER A 163 20.84 1.38 0.80
C SER A 163 21.00 2.53 1.79
N LYS A 164 19.87 3.16 2.17
CA LYS A 164 19.89 4.22 3.18
C LYS A 164 20.37 3.71 4.54
N GLN A 165 19.88 2.53 4.98
CA GLN A 165 20.32 1.92 6.23
C GLN A 165 21.82 1.61 6.24
N PHE A 166 22.37 1.12 5.13
CA PHE A 166 23.81 0.88 5.00
C PHE A 166 24.61 2.18 5.06
N THR A 167 24.14 3.25 4.41
CA THR A 167 24.80 4.56 4.45
C THR A 167 24.79 5.14 5.87
N ASP A 168 23.65 5.11 6.55
CA ASP A 168 23.52 5.61 7.93
C ASP A 168 24.40 4.79 8.90
N LEU A 169 24.50 3.47 8.71
CA LEU A 169 25.37 2.60 9.50
C LEU A 169 26.85 2.95 9.30
N LEU A 170 27.28 3.16 8.06
CA LEU A 170 28.66 3.55 7.74
C LEU A 170 29.01 4.91 8.35
N LEU A 171 28.11 5.90 8.27
CA LEU A 171 28.29 7.21 8.88
C LEU A 171 28.43 7.12 10.41
N ASN A 172 27.62 6.29 11.06
CA ASN A 172 27.71 6.07 12.50
C ASN A 172 29.02 5.38 12.89
N ILE A 173 29.52 4.42 12.11
CA ILE A 173 30.82 3.79 12.35
C ILE A 173 31.95 4.79 12.18
N CYS A 174 31.94 5.61 11.12
CA CYS A 174 32.95 6.65 10.89
C CYS A 174 32.93 7.77 11.94
N ALA A 175 31.81 7.98 12.64
CA ALA A 175 31.70 8.96 13.70
C ALA A 175 32.25 8.46 15.06
N ILE A 176 32.54 7.16 15.19
CA ILE A 176 33.07 6.52 16.41
C ILE A 176 34.61 6.42 16.34
N TYR A 177 35.21 6.55 15.15
CA TYR A 177 36.65 6.58 14.91
C TYR A 177 37.13 8.00 14.50
#